data_a1ffbb72d08dd215c29c2082e006649b
#
_entry.id   a1ffbb72d08dd215c29c2082e006649b
#
_cell.length_a   1.000
_cell.length_b   1.000
_cell.length_c   1.000
_cell.angle_alpha   90.00
_cell.angle_beta   90.00
_cell.angle_gamma   90.00
#
_symmetry.space_group_name_H-M   'P 1'
#
loop_
_entity.id
_entity.type
_entity.pdbx_description
1 polymer ?
#
loop_
_entity_poly.entity_id
_entity_poly.type
_entity_poly.pdbx_seq_one_letter_code
_entity_poly.pdbx_strand_id
1 'polypeptide(L)'
;MSDSLSLPVSDPSSLQGRLFVAATPIGNLEDVTLRLLRLLRDVDVVLCEDTRVTRKVFDRYVLPVENATGDYRLQQFHQHSLDQEVDRIVRSIQEGRSCVLVTDAGTPCISDPGWRLVDAVREANLPVEVVAGPSAVTAALSVAGLNCTTYTFLGFPPVKKGRQTFFSALAERKEVVVLYESPHRIRKTVEALAEQVGDRLVVLARELTKLHEEVLRGTPVELLEQLPEKARGEFVVIVDRPHS
;
A
#
# COMPACT_ATOMS: atom_id res chain seq x y z
N MET A 1 -11.43 -28.10 14.51
CA MET A 1 -11.99 -28.38 13.17
C MET A 1 -11.58 -27.22 12.28
N SER A 2 -10.61 -27.43 11.39
CA SER A 2 -10.18 -26.39 10.46
C SER A 2 -11.20 -26.40 9.30
N ASP A 3 -12.15 -25.48 9.30
CA ASP A 3 -12.90 -25.18 8.10
C ASP A 3 -11.88 -24.68 7.05
N SER A 4 -11.47 -25.60 6.18
CA SER A 4 -10.70 -25.22 5.00
C SER A 4 -11.61 -24.35 4.15
N LEU A 5 -11.28 -23.07 4.01
CA LEU A 5 -11.94 -22.16 3.09
C LEU A 5 -11.86 -22.79 1.69
N SER A 6 -12.94 -23.42 1.23
CA SER A 6 -12.98 -23.98 -0.11
C SER A 6 -13.11 -22.82 -1.11
N LEU A 7 -11.96 -22.30 -1.55
CA LEU A 7 -11.93 -21.28 -2.59
C LEU A 7 -12.42 -21.90 -3.91
N PRO A 8 -13.36 -21.27 -4.65
CA PRO A 8 -13.76 -21.76 -5.96
C PRO A 8 -12.54 -21.82 -6.89
N VAL A 9 -12.51 -22.84 -7.74
CA VAL A 9 -11.43 -23.05 -8.71
C VAL A 9 -11.49 -21.96 -9.77
N SER A 10 -10.36 -21.28 -10.05
CA SER A 10 -10.26 -20.36 -11.18
C SER A 10 -10.24 -21.16 -12.48
N ASP A 11 -10.80 -20.61 -13.55
CA ASP A 11 -10.54 -21.15 -14.89
C ASP A 11 -9.09 -20.81 -15.26
N PRO A 12 -8.18 -21.77 -15.44
CA PRO A 12 -6.78 -21.51 -15.74
C PRO A 12 -6.58 -20.65 -17.00
N SER A 13 -7.46 -20.81 -18.00
CA SER A 13 -7.38 -20.03 -19.24
C SER A 13 -7.64 -18.53 -19.01
N SER A 14 -8.41 -18.19 -17.98
CA SER A 14 -8.72 -16.80 -17.62
C SER A 14 -7.54 -16.05 -16.99
N LEU A 15 -6.50 -16.77 -16.55
CA LEU A 15 -5.33 -16.19 -15.87
C LEU A 15 -4.16 -15.94 -16.82
N GLN A 16 -4.08 -16.67 -17.94
CA GLN A 16 -2.92 -16.70 -18.82
C GLN A 16 -2.59 -15.35 -19.48
N GLY A 17 -1.30 -15.07 -19.64
CA GLY A 17 -0.78 -13.96 -20.40
C GLY A 17 -1.15 -12.58 -19.85
N ARG A 18 -1.26 -12.42 -18.53
CA ARG A 18 -1.63 -11.13 -17.91
C ARG A 18 -0.93 -10.83 -16.60
N LEU A 19 -0.89 -9.55 -16.28
CA LEU A 19 -0.45 -9.05 -14.99
C LEU A 19 -1.68 -8.70 -14.14
N PHE A 20 -1.73 -9.25 -12.92
CA PHE A 20 -2.64 -8.80 -11.88
C PHE A 20 -1.92 -7.84 -10.95
N VAL A 21 -2.55 -6.72 -10.60
CA VAL A 21 -2.08 -5.78 -9.58
C VAL A 21 -3.02 -5.91 -8.38
N ALA A 22 -2.54 -6.53 -7.31
CA ALA A 22 -3.40 -6.98 -6.23
C ALA A 22 -3.04 -6.36 -4.88
N ALA A 23 -4.05 -5.78 -4.22
CA ALA A 23 -3.88 -5.23 -2.88
C ALA A 23 -3.78 -6.34 -1.82
N THR A 24 -2.87 -6.13 -0.86
CA THR A 24 -2.63 -6.98 0.31
C THR A 24 -3.17 -6.35 1.59
N PRO A 25 -3.32 -7.10 2.67
CA PRO A 25 -3.65 -6.56 3.99
C PRO A 25 -2.66 -5.48 4.45
N ILE A 26 -3.16 -4.45 5.15
CA ILE A 26 -2.33 -3.35 5.68
C ILE A 26 -1.89 -3.57 7.13
N GLY A 27 -2.28 -4.69 7.73
CA GLY A 27 -1.92 -5.01 9.12
C GLY A 27 -2.62 -6.25 9.64
N ASN A 28 -3.90 -6.42 9.34
CA ASN A 28 -4.68 -7.58 9.74
C ASN A 28 -4.82 -8.55 8.55
N LEU A 29 -4.32 -9.77 8.68
CA LEU A 29 -4.41 -10.77 7.62
C LEU A 29 -5.86 -11.14 7.27
N GLU A 30 -6.82 -10.90 8.14
CA GLU A 30 -8.25 -11.15 7.85
C GLU A 30 -8.85 -10.16 6.85
N ASP A 31 -8.19 -9.03 6.59
CA ASP A 31 -8.59 -8.09 5.54
C ASP A 31 -8.21 -8.57 4.12
N VAL A 32 -7.68 -9.78 3.99
CA VAL A 32 -7.38 -10.40 2.69
C VAL A 32 -8.67 -10.64 1.90
N THR A 33 -8.64 -10.34 0.62
CA THR A 33 -9.79 -10.65 -0.24
C THR A 33 -9.74 -12.12 -0.71
N LEU A 34 -10.91 -12.74 -0.85
CA LEU A 34 -11.02 -14.10 -1.42
C LEU A 34 -10.44 -14.16 -2.84
N ARG A 35 -10.53 -13.06 -3.59
CA ARG A 35 -9.98 -12.95 -4.94
C ARG A 35 -8.46 -12.97 -4.92
N LEU A 36 -7.81 -12.26 -3.96
CA LEU A 36 -6.37 -12.33 -3.77
C LEU A 36 -5.92 -13.74 -3.43
N LEU A 37 -6.58 -14.42 -2.49
CA LEU A 37 -6.21 -15.80 -2.10
C LEU A 37 -6.28 -16.77 -3.28
N ARG A 38 -7.33 -16.66 -4.12
CA ARG A 38 -7.43 -17.47 -5.35
C ARG A 38 -6.26 -17.20 -6.29
N LEU A 39 -5.95 -15.95 -6.56
CA LEU A 39 -4.83 -15.59 -7.43
C LEU A 39 -3.51 -16.10 -6.88
N LEU A 40 -3.22 -15.86 -5.59
CA LEU A 40 -2.00 -16.35 -4.95
C LEU A 40 -1.88 -17.88 -5.00
N ARG A 41 -2.99 -18.61 -5.04
CA ARG A 41 -3.00 -20.06 -5.21
C ARG A 41 -2.70 -20.49 -6.66
N ASP A 42 -3.24 -19.75 -7.64
CA ASP A 42 -3.41 -20.25 -9.01
C ASP A 42 -2.42 -19.64 -10.04
N VAL A 43 -1.85 -18.41 -9.81
CA VAL A 43 -0.91 -17.77 -10.75
C VAL A 43 0.45 -18.47 -10.80
N ASP A 44 1.17 -18.31 -11.90
CA ASP A 44 2.51 -18.89 -12.08
C ASP A 44 3.59 -18.15 -11.29
N VAL A 45 3.49 -16.82 -11.18
CA VAL A 45 4.51 -15.96 -10.57
C VAL A 45 3.87 -14.94 -9.64
N VAL A 46 4.42 -14.80 -8.44
CA VAL A 46 4.06 -13.78 -7.45
C VAL A 46 5.25 -12.84 -7.26
N LEU A 47 5.10 -11.62 -7.77
CA LEU A 47 6.08 -10.54 -7.65
C LEU A 47 5.77 -9.74 -6.38
N CYS A 48 6.71 -9.63 -5.45
CA CYS A 48 6.53 -8.99 -4.16
C CYS A 48 7.78 -8.22 -3.73
N GLU A 49 7.59 -7.19 -2.92
CA GLU A 49 8.67 -6.35 -2.44
C GLU A 49 9.59 -7.11 -1.48
N ASP A 50 9.01 -7.77 -0.47
CA ASP A 50 9.71 -8.69 0.44
C ASP A 50 9.00 -10.05 0.48
N THR A 51 9.69 -11.08 -0.02
CA THR A 51 9.16 -12.46 -0.04
C THR A 51 8.84 -13.00 1.36
N ARG A 52 9.50 -12.50 2.41
CA ARG A 52 9.26 -12.90 3.80
C ARG A 52 7.94 -12.36 4.33
N VAL A 53 7.55 -11.16 3.90
CA VAL A 53 6.26 -10.55 4.26
C VAL A 53 5.13 -11.27 3.53
N THR A 54 5.23 -11.41 2.21
CA THR A 54 4.25 -12.14 1.39
C THR A 54 4.09 -13.58 1.86
N ARG A 55 5.17 -14.25 2.27
CA ARG A 55 5.15 -15.62 2.79
C ARG A 55 4.21 -15.79 3.98
N LYS A 56 4.03 -14.78 4.84
CA LYS A 56 3.08 -14.84 5.96
C LYS A 56 1.64 -15.08 5.51
N VAL A 57 1.25 -14.49 4.36
CA VAL A 57 -0.07 -14.74 3.76
C VAL A 57 -0.18 -16.19 3.29
N PHE A 58 0.85 -16.70 2.62
CA PHE A 58 0.89 -18.08 2.16
C PHE A 58 0.78 -19.07 3.32
N ASP A 59 1.56 -18.86 4.37
CA ASP A 59 1.57 -19.75 5.54
C ASP A 59 0.23 -19.67 6.30
N ARG A 60 -0.34 -18.47 6.46
CA ARG A 60 -1.62 -18.27 7.17
C ARG A 60 -2.79 -18.98 6.48
N TYR A 61 -2.79 -19.01 5.15
CA TYR A 61 -3.88 -19.57 4.35
C TYR A 61 -3.51 -20.89 3.65
N VAL A 62 -2.37 -21.46 4.02
CA VAL A 62 -1.90 -22.76 3.50
C VAL A 62 -1.85 -22.78 1.96
N LEU A 63 -1.31 -21.73 1.38
CA LEU A 63 -1.18 -21.61 -0.07
C LEU A 63 0.10 -22.32 -0.58
N PRO A 64 0.07 -22.93 -1.80
CA PRO A 64 1.25 -23.57 -2.37
C PRO A 64 2.29 -22.51 -2.77
N VAL A 65 3.55 -22.73 -2.41
CA VAL A 65 4.68 -21.86 -2.77
C VAL A 65 5.36 -22.27 -4.08
N GLU A 66 5.02 -23.44 -4.59
CA GLU A 66 5.45 -23.98 -5.87
C GLU A 66 4.27 -24.01 -6.83
N ASN A 67 4.54 -23.81 -8.12
CA ASN A 67 3.54 -23.96 -9.16
C ASN A 67 3.35 -25.45 -9.55
N ALA A 68 2.51 -25.72 -10.52
CA ALA A 68 2.24 -27.09 -10.98
C ALA A 68 3.47 -27.80 -11.59
N THR A 69 4.50 -27.03 -11.99
CA THR A 69 5.79 -27.56 -12.50
C THR A 69 6.86 -27.70 -11.42
N GLY A 70 6.55 -27.36 -10.15
CA GLY A 70 7.49 -27.43 -9.04
C GLY A 70 8.41 -26.21 -8.91
N ASP A 71 8.19 -25.15 -9.69
CA ASP A 71 8.98 -23.92 -9.60
C ASP A 71 8.52 -23.05 -8.42
N TYR A 72 9.48 -22.44 -7.71
CA TYR A 72 9.17 -21.49 -6.64
C TYR A 72 8.56 -20.21 -7.22
N ARG A 73 7.40 -19.82 -6.71
CA ARG A 73 6.54 -18.79 -7.30
C ARG A 73 6.82 -17.38 -6.82
N LEU A 74 7.29 -17.21 -5.57
CA LEU A 74 7.57 -15.88 -5.02
C LEU A 74 8.88 -15.35 -5.57
N GLN A 75 8.81 -14.20 -6.23
CA GLN A 75 9.98 -13.50 -6.77
C GLN A 75 10.01 -12.08 -6.24
N GLN A 76 11.18 -11.63 -5.80
CA GLN A 76 11.35 -10.27 -5.32
C GLN A 76 11.33 -9.28 -6.48
N PHE A 77 10.55 -8.20 -6.33
CA PHE A 77 10.48 -7.07 -7.24
C PHE A 77 10.40 -5.77 -6.44
N HIS A 78 11.44 -4.93 -6.52
CA HIS A 78 11.57 -3.72 -5.72
C HIS A 78 12.15 -2.56 -6.54
N GLN A 79 12.30 -1.38 -5.93
CA GLN A 79 12.79 -0.15 -6.58
C GLN A 79 14.18 -0.27 -7.24
N HIS A 80 14.99 -1.26 -6.87
CA HIS A 80 16.30 -1.55 -7.46
C HIS A 80 16.27 -2.66 -8.50
N SER A 81 15.08 -3.21 -8.82
CA SER A 81 14.94 -4.16 -9.91
C SER A 81 15.38 -3.52 -11.23
N LEU A 82 16.26 -4.22 -11.95
CA LEU A 82 16.85 -3.74 -13.18
C LEU A 82 15.82 -3.78 -14.32
N ASP A 83 16.02 -2.95 -15.35
CA ASP A 83 15.18 -2.95 -16.55
C ASP A 83 15.14 -4.34 -17.22
N GLN A 84 16.26 -5.08 -17.19
CA GLN A 84 16.33 -6.47 -17.63
C GLN A 84 15.37 -7.43 -16.91
N GLU A 85 15.08 -7.15 -15.62
CA GLU A 85 14.12 -7.95 -14.86
C GLU A 85 12.69 -7.63 -15.28
N VAL A 86 12.38 -6.36 -15.51
CA VAL A 86 11.11 -5.93 -16.10
C VAL A 86 10.88 -6.59 -17.43
N ASP A 87 11.88 -6.54 -18.34
CA ASP A 87 11.82 -7.17 -19.66
C ASP A 87 11.62 -8.69 -19.58
N ARG A 88 12.25 -9.35 -18.63
CA ARG A 88 12.08 -10.79 -18.39
C ARG A 88 10.64 -11.11 -17.96
N ILE A 89 10.06 -10.31 -17.08
CA ILE A 89 8.67 -10.50 -16.62
C ILE A 89 7.71 -10.26 -17.79
N VAL A 90 7.89 -9.19 -18.57
CA VAL A 90 7.06 -8.89 -19.74
C VAL A 90 7.08 -10.05 -20.72
N ARG A 91 8.27 -10.58 -21.08
CA ARG A 91 8.40 -11.75 -21.96
C ARG A 91 7.68 -12.98 -21.38
N SER A 92 7.82 -13.23 -20.09
CA SER A 92 7.14 -14.34 -19.42
C SER A 92 5.60 -14.24 -19.54
N ILE A 93 5.05 -13.04 -19.46
CA ILE A 93 3.63 -12.79 -19.67
C ILE A 93 3.24 -12.99 -21.15
N GLN A 94 4.07 -12.54 -22.09
CA GLN A 94 3.87 -12.78 -23.54
C GLN A 94 3.85 -14.27 -23.90
N GLU A 95 4.64 -15.07 -23.21
CA GLU A 95 4.68 -16.53 -23.33
C GLU A 95 3.47 -17.23 -22.67
N GLY A 96 2.52 -16.48 -22.12
CA GLY A 96 1.28 -16.99 -21.57
C GLY A 96 1.29 -17.18 -20.04
N ARG A 97 2.40 -16.89 -19.34
CA ARG A 97 2.43 -16.99 -17.86
C ARG A 97 1.56 -15.92 -17.21
N SER A 98 0.92 -16.30 -16.12
CA SER A 98 0.17 -15.42 -15.25
C SER A 98 1.06 -14.85 -14.14
N CYS A 99 1.06 -13.52 -13.96
CA CYS A 99 1.83 -12.86 -12.92
C CYS A 99 0.92 -12.03 -12.00
N VAL A 100 1.17 -12.03 -10.71
CA VAL A 100 0.55 -11.07 -9.78
C VAL A 100 1.62 -10.22 -9.12
N LEU A 101 1.42 -8.90 -9.14
CA LEU A 101 2.21 -7.94 -8.39
C LEU A 101 1.50 -7.61 -7.10
N VAL A 102 2.19 -7.80 -5.98
CA VAL A 102 1.75 -7.41 -4.63
C VAL A 102 2.81 -6.53 -3.99
N THR A 103 2.43 -5.75 -2.99
CA THR A 103 3.32 -4.99 -2.11
C THR A 103 3.28 -5.54 -0.70
N ASP A 104 4.15 -5.10 0.18
CA ASP A 104 4.20 -5.56 1.57
C ASP A 104 2.93 -5.20 2.34
N ALA A 105 2.27 -4.06 1.98
CA ALA A 105 1.03 -3.64 2.60
C ALA A 105 0.20 -2.72 1.68
N GLY A 106 -1.06 -3.06 1.47
CA GLY A 106 -2.01 -2.23 0.73
C GLY A 106 -1.99 -2.41 -0.79
N THR A 107 -2.32 -1.35 -1.51
CA THR A 107 -2.45 -1.35 -2.98
C THR A 107 -1.11 -1.06 -3.64
N PRO A 108 -0.61 -1.93 -4.52
CA PRO A 108 0.63 -1.69 -5.26
C PRO A 108 0.58 -0.43 -6.12
N CYS A 109 1.74 0.11 -6.46
CA CYS A 109 1.94 1.33 -7.25
C CYS A 109 1.56 2.64 -6.54
N ILE A 110 1.19 2.57 -5.26
CA ILE A 110 0.88 3.72 -4.41
C ILE A 110 2.02 3.93 -3.41
N SER A 111 2.98 4.77 -3.74
CA SER A 111 4.24 5.00 -3.01
C SER A 111 5.24 3.84 -3.06
N ASP A 112 5.10 2.95 -4.00
CA ASP A 112 6.04 1.85 -4.29
C ASP A 112 6.41 1.79 -5.80
N PRO A 113 7.46 1.05 -6.17
CA PRO A 113 8.03 1.06 -7.53
C PRO A 113 7.25 0.23 -8.56
N GLY A 114 6.18 -0.43 -8.18
CA GLY A 114 5.43 -1.35 -9.03
C GLY A 114 4.90 -0.74 -10.34
N TRP A 115 4.72 0.59 -10.38
CA TRP A 115 4.23 1.31 -11.55
C TRP A 115 5.09 1.10 -12.81
N ARG A 116 6.42 0.91 -12.68
CA ARG A 116 7.32 0.66 -13.82
C ARG A 116 6.97 -0.64 -14.55
N LEU A 117 6.67 -1.69 -13.80
CA LEU A 117 6.24 -2.96 -14.40
C LEU A 117 4.88 -2.82 -15.07
N VAL A 118 3.94 -2.15 -14.42
CA VAL A 118 2.60 -1.90 -14.98
C VAL A 118 2.70 -1.14 -16.31
N ASP A 119 3.56 -0.11 -16.35
CA ASP A 119 3.82 0.69 -17.55
C ASP A 119 4.39 -0.16 -18.69
N ALA A 120 5.46 -0.91 -18.42
CA ALA A 120 6.09 -1.79 -19.41
C ALA A 120 5.13 -2.86 -19.96
N VAL A 121 4.28 -3.46 -19.11
CA VAL A 121 3.26 -4.43 -19.54
C VAL A 121 2.20 -3.75 -20.42
N ARG A 122 1.80 -2.51 -20.10
CA ARG A 122 0.88 -1.71 -20.93
C ARG A 122 1.49 -1.33 -22.29
N GLU A 123 2.76 -0.89 -22.30
CA GLU A 123 3.49 -0.60 -23.55
C GLU A 123 3.60 -1.83 -24.46
N ALA A 124 3.73 -3.02 -23.88
CA ALA A 124 3.71 -4.29 -24.61
C ALA A 124 2.30 -4.72 -25.08
N ASN A 125 1.26 -3.91 -24.86
CA ASN A 125 -0.15 -4.22 -25.16
C ASN A 125 -0.66 -5.50 -24.48
N LEU A 126 -0.14 -5.84 -23.31
CA LEU A 126 -0.57 -6.99 -22.53
C LEU A 126 -1.65 -6.60 -21.51
N PRO A 127 -2.56 -7.54 -21.15
CA PRO A 127 -3.61 -7.26 -20.18
C PRO A 127 -3.06 -6.98 -18.78
N VAL A 128 -3.55 -5.90 -18.17
CA VAL A 128 -3.35 -5.59 -16.75
C VAL A 128 -4.69 -5.54 -16.05
N GLU A 129 -4.84 -6.31 -14.99
CA GLU A 129 -6.09 -6.43 -14.23
C GLU A 129 -5.89 -6.04 -12.76
N VAL A 130 -6.79 -5.21 -12.22
CA VAL A 130 -6.77 -4.83 -10.81
C VAL A 130 -7.52 -5.83 -9.95
N VAL A 131 -6.94 -6.16 -8.80
CA VAL A 131 -7.61 -6.89 -7.71
C VAL A 131 -7.73 -5.94 -6.52
N ALA A 132 -8.87 -5.28 -6.44
CA ALA A 132 -9.15 -4.31 -5.40
C ALA A 132 -9.07 -4.93 -4.00
N GLY A 133 -8.62 -4.15 -3.03
CA GLY A 133 -8.49 -4.56 -1.64
C GLY A 133 -8.08 -3.39 -0.73
N PRO A 134 -7.45 -3.67 0.42
CA PRO A 134 -7.10 -2.67 1.41
C PRO A 134 -6.20 -1.55 0.87
N SER A 135 -6.43 -0.33 1.40
CA SER A 135 -5.56 0.83 1.19
C SER A 135 -5.54 1.66 2.46
N ALA A 136 -4.36 1.94 3.00
CA ALA A 136 -4.21 2.73 4.22
C ALA A 136 -4.75 4.16 4.05
N VAL A 137 -4.65 4.74 2.86
CA VAL A 137 -5.21 6.08 2.55
C VAL A 137 -6.72 6.09 2.75
N THR A 138 -7.44 5.19 2.08
CA THR A 138 -8.91 5.15 2.16
C THR A 138 -9.40 4.67 3.52
N ALA A 139 -8.70 3.73 4.15
CA ALA A 139 -9.01 3.29 5.51
C ALA A 139 -8.89 4.46 6.51
N ALA A 140 -7.80 5.23 6.47
CA ALA A 140 -7.62 6.40 7.32
C ALA A 140 -8.69 7.48 7.08
N LEU A 141 -8.99 7.80 5.82
CA LEU A 141 -10.01 8.78 5.46
C LEU A 141 -11.40 8.38 5.96
N SER A 142 -11.75 7.08 5.94
CA SER A 142 -13.05 6.59 6.38
C SER A 142 -13.31 6.79 7.88
N VAL A 143 -12.25 6.84 8.70
CA VAL A 143 -12.34 7.01 10.17
C VAL A 143 -11.94 8.41 10.62
N ALA A 144 -11.50 9.29 9.72
CA ALA A 144 -11.02 10.63 10.05
C ALA A 144 -12.12 11.57 10.58
N GLY A 145 -13.40 11.31 10.25
CA GLY A 145 -14.52 12.19 10.62
C GLY A 145 -14.46 13.56 9.94
N LEU A 146 -13.92 13.61 8.72
CA LEU A 146 -13.80 14.78 7.86
C LEU A 146 -14.60 14.60 6.58
N ASN A 147 -14.96 15.70 5.92
CA ASN A 147 -15.50 15.62 4.57
C ASN A 147 -14.35 15.44 3.55
N CYS A 148 -14.08 14.20 3.19
CA CYS A 148 -12.98 13.78 2.32
C CYS A 148 -13.42 13.55 0.87
N THR A 149 -14.50 14.21 0.39
CA THR A 149 -14.96 14.11 -1.00
C THR A 149 -13.86 14.50 -2.00
N THR A 150 -13.04 15.48 -1.61
CA THR A 150 -11.85 15.89 -2.36
C THR A 150 -10.64 15.83 -1.44
N TYR A 151 -9.63 15.11 -1.84
CA TYR A 151 -8.36 15.03 -1.13
C TYR A 151 -7.18 14.87 -2.08
N THR A 152 -6.00 15.27 -1.62
CA THR A 152 -4.73 15.05 -2.31
C THR A 152 -3.83 14.15 -1.48
N PHE A 153 -3.37 13.03 -2.05
CA PHE A 153 -2.36 12.19 -1.45
C PHE A 153 -0.97 12.60 -1.94
N LEU A 154 -0.07 12.91 -1.02
CA LEU A 154 1.28 13.42 -1.30
C LEU A 154 2.40 12.41 -0.96
N GLY A 155 2.04 11.18 -0.55
CA GLY A 155 3.03 10.18 -0.14
C GLY A 155 3.82 10.58 1.11
N PHE A 156 5.10 10.24 1.15
CA PHE A 156 5.99 10.59 2.28
C PHE A 156 6.60 11.98 2.10
N PRO A 157 6.56 12.84 3.14
CA PRO A 157 7.28 14.11 3.11
C PRO A 157 8.79 13.92 2.91
N PRO A 158 9.47 14.85 2.23
CA PRO A 158 10.91 14.81 2.06
C PRO A 158 11.66 14.72 3.40
N VAL A 159 12.76 13.94 3.43
CA VAL A 159 13.56 13.73 4.66
C VAL A 159 14.34 15.00 5.03
N LYS A 160 14.99 15.65 4.06
CA LYS A 160 15.87 16.83 4.27
C LYS A 160 15.60 17.92 3.24
N LYS A 161 16.20 17.82 2.03
CA LYS A 161 16.08 18.83 0.98
C LYS A 161 14.63 18.97 0.52
N GLY A 162 14.13 20.21 0.48
CA GLY A 162 12.77 20.52 0.03
C GLY A 162 11.67 20.31 1.09
N ARG A 163 12.00 19.91 2.33
CA ARG A 163 11.00 19.65 3.37
C ARG A 163 10.21 20.90 3.76
N GLN A 164 10.87 22.02 3.98
CA GLN A 164 10.21 23.29 4.32
C GLN A 164 9.27 23.75 3.18
N THR A 165 9.76 23.74 1.95
CA THR A 165 8.97 24.07 0.76
C THR A 165 7.76 23.14 0.61
N PHE A 166 7.91 21.84 0.94
CA PHE A 166 6.82 20.87 0.91
C PHE A 166 5.70 21.27 1.88
N PHE A 167 6.01 21.57 3.14
CA PHE A 167 5.00 21.94 4.13
C PHE A 167 4.39 23.31 3.87
N SER A 168 5.16 24.28 3.37
CA SER A 168 4.61 25.58 2.92
C SER A 168 3.63 25.39 1.76
N ALA A 169 3.96 24.57 0.76
CA ALA A 169 3.06 24.25 -0.35
C ALA A 169 1.81 23.45 0.11
N LEU A 170 1.97 22.61 1.14
CA LEU A 170 0.85 21.90 1.75
C LEU A 170 -0.13 22.88 2.42
N ALA A 171 0.39 23.89 3.11
CA ALA A 171 -0.44 24.90 3.78
C ALA A 171 -1.33 25.69 2.82
N GLU A 172 -0.91 25.88 1.57
CA GLU A 172 -1.67 26.57 0.53
C GLU A 172 -2.85 25.74 -0.05
N ARG A 173 -2.86 24.43 0.25
CA ARG A 173 -3.90 23.52 -0.27
C ARG A 173 -5.27 23.83 0.31
N LYS A 174 -6.30 23.75 -0.55
CA LYS A 174 -7.71 24.01 -0.19
C LYS A 174 -8.52 22.74 0.05
N GLU A 175 -7.98 21.59 -0.33
CA GLU A 175 -8.53 20.26 -0.10
C GLU A 175 -7.89 19.56 1.11
N VAL A 176 -8.48 18.45 1.52
CA VAL A 176 -7.87 17.55 2.52
C VAL A 176 -6.56 16.99 1.95
N VAL A 177 -5.50 16.97 2.76
CA VAL A 177 -4.20 16.41 2.37
C VAL A 177 -3.91 15.16 3.17
N VAL A 178 -3.45 14.11 2.49
CA VAL A 178 -3.09 12.82 3.11
C VAL A 178 -1.61 12.55 2.88
N LEU A 179 -0.91 12.15 3.94
CA LEU A 179 0.51 11.80 3.92
C LEU A 179 0.71 10.42 4.55
N TYR A 180 1.76 9.71 4.14
CA TYR A 180 2.35 8.64 4.93
C TYR A 180 3.50 9.19 5.77
N GLU A 181 3.66 8.64 6.98
CA GLU A 181 4.81 9.01 7.80
C GLU A 181 5.31 7.85 8.67
N SER A 182 6.62 7.82 8.85
CA SER A 182 7.28 6.84 9.71
C SER A 182 7.26 7.24 11.18
N PRO A 183 7.32 6.29 12.13
CA PRO A 183 7.34 6.59 13.55
C PRO A 183 8.54 7.46 13.97
N HIS A 184 9.65 7.36 13.25
CA HIS A 184 10.88 8.12 13.53
C HIS A 184 10.76 9.59 13.14
N ARG A 185 9.78 9.96 12.31
CA ARG A 185 9.64 11.31 11.76
C ARG A 185 8.32 11.97 12.11
N ILE A 186 7.34 11.22 12.63
CA ILE A 186 5.99 11.72 12.88
C ILE A 186 6.00 12.99 13.74
N ARG A 187 6.77 13.02 14.83
CA ARG A 187 6.84 14.19 15.71
C ARG A 187 7.32 15.43 14.97
N LYS A 188 8.43 15.29 14.19
CA LYS A 188 8.96 16.39 13.35
C LYS A 188 8.00 16.82 12.23
N THR A 189 7.16 15.91 11.77
CA THR A 189 6.13 16.22 10.79
C THR A 189 5.01 17.01 11.42
N VAL A 190 4.56 16.66 12.61
CA VAL A 190 3.52 17.42 13.33
C VAL A 190 4.04 18.78 13.78
N GLU A 191 5.33 18.89 14.20
CA GLU A 191 5.99 20.19 14.48
C GLU A 191 5.96 21.10 13.23
N ALA A 192 6.33 20.57 12.06
CA ALA A 192 6.29 21.34 10.81
C ALA A 192 4.85 21.72 10.40
N LEU A 193 3.87 20.88 10.70
CA LEU A 193 2.46 21.23 10.49
C LEU A 193 2.02 22.36 11.46
N ALA A 194 2.42 22.31 12.74
CA ALA A 194 2.11 23.38 13.70
C ALA A 194 2.61 24.76 13.23
N GLU A 195 3.79 24.80 12.61
CA GLU A 195 4.36 26.03 12.06
C GLU A 195 3.64 26.54 10.80
N GLN A 196 3.11 25.64 9.97
CA GLN A 196 2.66 26.00 8.61
C GLN A 196 1.13 26.04 8.47
N VAL A 197 0.38 25.21 9.20
CA VAL A 197 -1.07 25.10 9.04
C VAL A 197 -1.86 25.65 10.23
N GLY A 198 -1.17 26.06 11.29
CA GLY A 198 -1.78 26.68 12.48
C GLY A 198 -2.75 25.73 13.21
N ASP A 199 -3.98 26.17 13.37
CA ASP A 199 -5.04 25.49 14.09
C ASP A 199 -5.90 24.55 13.22
N ARG A 200 -5.50 24.31 11.97
CA ARG A 200 -6.16 23.32 11.12
C ARG A 200 -6.23 21.97 11.83
N LEU A 201 -7.36 21.30 11.67
CA LEU A 201 -7.56 19.99 12.22
C LEU A 201 -6.64 18.97 11.50
N VAL A 202 -5.95 18.17 12.29
CA VAL A 202 -5.10 17.07 11.82
C VAL A 202 -5.58 15.77 12.45
N VAL A 203 -5.57 14.70 11.66
CA VAL A 203 -5.86 13.34 12.14
C VAL A 203 -4.62 12.48 11.92
N LEU A 204 -4.21 11.78 12.96
CA LEU A 204 -3.14 10.79 12.92
C LEU A 204 -3.76 9.40 13.07
N ALA A 205 -3.86 8.66 11.98
CA ALA A 205 -4.28 7.26 12.01
C ALA A 205 -3.02 6.39 12.10
N ARG A 206 -2.86 5.70 13.21
CA ARG A 206 -1.69 4.90 13.54
C ARG A 206 -2.04 3.42 13.58
N GLU A 207 -1.17 2.56 13.04
CA GLU A 207 -1.29 1.10 13.13
C GLU A 207 -2.68 0.58 12.74
N LEU A 208 -3.27 1.16 11.69
CA LEU A 208 -4.61 0.79 11.20
C LEU A 208 -4.71 -0.72 11.00
N THR A 209 -5.83 -1.28 11.43
CA THR A 209 -6.18 -2.72 11.41
C THR A 209 -5.34 -3.62 12.33
N LYS A 210 -4.32 -3.06 13.02
CA LYS A 210 -3.43 -3.82 13.92
C LYS A 210 -3.92 -3.73 15.37
N LEU A 211 -3.32 -4.55 16.24
CA LEU A 211 -3.67 -4.61 17.67
C LEU A 211 -3.60 -3.25 18.41
N HIS A 212 -2.72 -2.36 17.95
CA HIS A 212 -2.50 -1.04 18.55
C HIS A 212 -3.01 0.08 17.63
N GLU A 213 -4.11 -0.18 16.92
CA GLU A 213 -4.78 0.84 16.12
C GLU A 213 -5.19 2.02 17.01
N GLU A 214 -4.88 3.22 16.55
CA GLU A 214 -5.18 4.46 17.24
C GLU A 214 -5.47 5.57 16.23
N VAL A 215 -6.49 6.36 16.49
CA VAL A 215 -6.84 7.53 15.69
C VAL A 215 -6.89 8.75 16.61
N LEU A 216 -5.87 9.61 16.51
CA LEU A 216 -5.79 10.88 17.22
C LEU A 216 -6.29 12.01 16.34
N ARG A 217 -7.01 12.97 16.93
CA ARG A 217 -7.61 14.09 16.22
C ARG A 217 -7.50 15.36 17.03
N GLY A 218 -6.95 16.42 16.44
CA GLY A 218 -6.76 17.71 17.11
C GLY A 218 -5.97 18.68 16.24
N THR A 219 -5.69 19.86 16.78
CA THR A 219 -4.68 20.75 16.19
C THR A 219 -3.29 20.14 16.27
N PRO A 220 -2.34 20.52 15.43
CA PRO A 220 -0.98 20.00 15.53
C PRO A 220 -0.35 20.17 16.93
N VAL A 221 -0.64 21.26 17.62
CA VAL A 221 -0.14 21.51 18.99
C VAL A 221 -0.70 20.49 19.99
N GLU A 222 -2.00 20.27 19.98
CA GLU A 222 -2.66 19.26 20.83
C GLU A 222 -2.16 17.84 20.55
N LEU A 223 -1.88 17.53 19.29
CA LEU A 223 -1.34 16.22 18.89
C LEU A 223 0.12 16.03 19.36
N LEU A 224 0.93 17.09 19.41
CA LEU A 224 2.29 17.03 19.95
C LEU A 224 2.32 16.69 21.46
N GLU A 225 1.30 17.10 22.21
CA GLU A 225 1.16 16.75 23.63
C GLU A 225 0.78 15.28 23.82
N GLN A 226 0.01 14.70 22.87
CA GLN A 226 -0.45 13.32 22.93
C GLN A 226 0.61 12.33 22.37
N LEU A 227 1.46 12.78 21.45
CA LEU A 227 2.47 11.92 20.83
C LEU A 227 3.61 11.60 21.81
N PRO A 228 3.97 10.32 22.00
CA PRO A 228 5.13 9.95 22.80
C PRO A 228 6.44 10.45 22.13
N GLU A 229 7.47 10.68 22.92
CA GLU A 229 8.81 11.06 22.39
C GLU A 229 9.34 10.04 21.36
N LYS A 230 9.10 8.76 21.61
CA LYS A 230 9.45 7.66 20.71
C LYS A 230 8.18 6.97 20.22
N ALA A 231 7.56 7.53 19.23
CA ALA A 231 6.42 6.91 18.57
C ALA A 231 6.81 5.59 17.91
N ARG A 232 5.86 4.66 17.82
CA ARG A 232 5.99 3.36 17.16
C ARG A 232 4.86 3.19 16.16
N GLY A 233 5.08 2.31 15.20
CA GLY A 233 4.07 1.96 14.20
C GLY A 233 4.06 2.92 13.01
N GLU A 234 3.22 2.64 12.04
CA GLU A 234 3.07 3.38 10.80
C GLU A 234 1.93 4.39 10.92
N PHE A 235 2.09 5.54 10.28
CA PHE A 235 1.12 6.63 10.37
C PHE A 235 0.58 7.03 8.99
N VAL A 236 -0.73 7.27 8.95
CA VAL A 236 -1.36 8.10 7.93
C VAL A 236 -1.73 9.42 8.59
N VAL A 237 -1.23 10.52 8.05
CA VAL A 237 -1.49 11.88 8.53
C VAL A 237 -2.49 12.53 7.58
N ILE A 238 -3.58 13.04 8.10
CA ILE A 238 -4.61 13.74 7.34
C ILE A 238 -4.68 15.17 7.86
N VAL A 239 -4.53 16.13 6.97
CA VAL A 239 -4.63 17.57 7.28
C VAL A 239 -5.91 18.08 6.65
N ASP A 240 -6.83 18.63 7.46
CA ASP A 240 -8.08 19.18 6.95
C ASP A 240 -7.81 20.43 6.09
N ARG A 241 -8.82 20.84 5.33
CA ARG A 241 -8.81 22.10 4.58
C ARG A 241 -8.78 23.30 5.54
N PRO A 242 -8.33 24.49 5.09
CA PRO A 242 -8.45 25.72 5.87
C PRO A 242 -9.89 25.98 6.28
N HIS A 243 -10.08 26.54 7.45
CA HIS A 243 -11.38 27.09 7.83
C HIS A 243 -11.74 28.23 6.85
N SER A 244 -12.97 28.20 6.32
CA SER A 244 -13.53 29.25 5.45
C SER A 244 -13.90 30.49 6.27
#